data_15ac063926bf3968d605772749259b7b
#
_entry.id   15ac063926bf3968d605772749259b7b
#
_cell.length_a   1.000
_cell.length_b   1.000
_cell.length_c   1.000
_cell.angle_alpha   90.00
_cell.angle_beta   90.00
_cell.angle_gamma   90.00
#
_symmetry.space_group_name_H-M   'P 1'
#
loop_
_entity.id
_entity.type
_entity.pdbx_description
1 polymer ?
#
loop_
_entity_poly.entity_id
_entity_poly.type
_entity_poly.pdbx_seq_one_letter_code
_entity_poly.pdbx_strand_id
1 'polypeptide(L)'
;MIYELRQYTLRPGRRDTLIELFEREFVETQEAAGMRVAGTFRNPDAPDTFPWLRAFPDMPARKAALETFYGGPVWQANRDAANATMIDSDDVLLLRALAEPPAWERPPVGAAELPPSMYVATICHVEDGFAGFFDSEVAPVLAEAGVPVVARFETEHAENTFPRLPVRTGETVFVWFARFDTPEDEREVDLPMLKTRLTAAPQRLRLRPTARSAMR
;
A
#
# COMPACT_ATOMS: atom_id res chain seq x y z
N MET A 1 12.42 -6.43 -4.51
CA MET A 1 11.17 -6.90 -3.88
C MET A 1 9.97 -6.33 -4.64
N ILE A 2 8.92 -7.12 -4.78
CA ILE A 2 7.65 -6.76 -5.42
C ILE A 2 6.65 -6.35 -4.34
N TYR A 3 5.88 -5.32 -4.60
CA TYR A 3 4.84 -4.82 -3.70
C TYR A 3 3.50 -4.76 -4.42
N GLU A 4 2.43 -4.93 -3.68
CA GLU A 4 1.07 -4.60 -4.11
C GLU A 4 0.51 -3.52 -3.19
N LEU A 5 0.28 -2.33 -3.74
CA LEU A 5 -0.53 -1.30 -3.09
C LEU A 5 -1.98 -1.52 -3.53
N ARG A 6 -2.79 -1.90 -2.58
CA ARG A 6 -4.20 -2.30 -2.78
C ARG A 6 -5.11 -1.28 -2.14
N GLN A 7 -6.10 -0.82 -2.88
CA GLN A 7 -7.11 0.13 -2.42
C GLN A 7 -8.49 -0.53 -2.54
N TYR A 8 -8.98 -1.13 -1.46
CA TYR A 8 -10.29 -1.76 -1.48
C TYR A 8 -11.39 -0.72 -1.29
N THR A 9 -12.44 -0.78 -2.11
CA THR A 9 -13.69 -0.07 -1.90
C THR A 9 -14.65 -0.96 -1.14
N LEU A 10 -15.16 -0.47 -0.03
CA LEU A 10 -15.98 -1.24 0.90
C LEU A 10 -17.44 -0.78 0.87
N ARG A 11 -18.31 -1.64 1.31
CA ARG A 11 -19.69 -1.25 1.61
C ARG A 11 -19.71 -0.26 2.77
N PRO A 12 -20.60 0.74 2.76
CA PRO A 12 -20.65 1.77 3.79
C PRO A 12 -20.65 1.19 5.21
N GLY A 13 -19.73 1.70 6.04
CA GLY A 13 -19.57 1.30 7.43
C GLY A 13 -18.92 -0.08 7.67
N ARG A 14 -18.38 -0.75 6.63
CA ARG A 14 -17.80 -2.10 6.76
C ARG A 14 -16.29 -2.13 6.97
N ARG A 15 -15.63 -0.96 6.98
CA ARG A 15 -14.18 -0.90 7.12
C ARG A 15 -13.67 -1.60 8.38
N ASP A 16 -14.24 -1.29 9.53
CA ASP A 16 -13.76 -1.85 10.79
C ASP A 16 -14.01 -3.35 10.87
N THR A 17 -15.14 -3.83 10.34
CA THR A 17 -15.42 -5.26 10.22
C THR A 17 -14.35 -5.98 9.41
N LEU A 18 -13.93 -5.40 8.27
CA LEU A 18 -12.87 -5.99 7.45
C LEU A 18 -11.51 -5.93 8.14
N ILE A 19 -11.16 -4.80 8.77
CA ILE A 19 -9.88 -4.64 9.48
C ILE A 19 -9.76 -5.68 10.60
N GLU A 20 -10.78 -5.84 11.43
CA GLU A 20 -10.80 -6.82 12.51
C GLU A 20 -10.62 -8.25 12.00
N LEU A 21 -11.34 -8.62 10.94
CA LEU A 21 -11.19 -9.92 10.29
C LEU A 21 -9.78 -10.11 9.72
N PHE A 22 -9.29 -9.09 9.00
CA PHE A 22 -7.98 -9.11 8.35
C PHE A 22 -6.85 -9.26 9.37
N GLU A 23 -6.88 -8.48 10.45
CA GLU A 23 -5.85 -8.51 11.49
C GLU A 23 -5.88 -9.80 12.33
N ARG A 24 -7.05 -10.39 12.51
CA ARG A 24 -7.22 -11.63 13.29
C ARG A 24 -6.84 -12.88 12.48
N GLU A 25 -7.24 -12.95 11.19
CA GLU A 25 -7.18 -14.19 10.42
C GLU A 25 -6.14 -14.14 9.29
N PHE A 26 -5.92 -12.97 8.68
CA PHE A 26 -5.19 -12.92 7.40
C PHE A 26 -3.76 -12.44 7.51
N VAL A 27 -3.37 -11.74 8.55
CA VAL A 27 -2.00 -11.22 8.65
C VAL A 27 -1.01 -12.38 8.79
N GLU A 28 -1.11 -13.18 9.85
CA GLU A 28 -0.18 -14.29 10.12
C GLU A 28 -0.26 -15.36 9.03
N THR A 29 -1.45 -15.64 8.51
CA THR A 29 -1.61 -16.66 7.47
C THR A 29 -1.03 -16.22 6.13
N GLN A 30 -1.09 -14.95 5.77
CA GLN A 30 -0.39 -14.42 4.60
C GLN A 30 1.13 -14.50 4.80
N GLU A 31 1.63 -14.12 5.97
CA GLU A 31 3.06 -14.16 6.27
C GLU A 31 3.60 -15.61 6.32
N ALA A 32 2.83 -16.53 6.88
CA ALA A 32 3.16 -17.97 6.82
C ALA A 32 3.18 -18.53 5.39
N ALA A 33 2.41 -17.93 4.47
CA ALA A 33 2.43 -18.30 3.06
C ALA A 33 3.59 -17.66 2.26
N GLY A 34 4.44 -16.82 2.89
CA GLY A 34 5.60 -16.18 2.28
C GLY A 34 5.37 -14.75 1.80
N MET A 35 4.24 -14.12 2.14
CA MET A 35 4.02 -12.70 1.95
C MET A 35 4.53 -11.91 3.16
N ARG A 36 4.76 -10.61 2.97
CA ARG A 36 4.94 -9.67 4.07
C ARG A 36 3.82 -8.63 3.99
N VAL A 37 2.93 -8.59 4.97
CA VAL A 37 1.92 -7.53 5.08
C VAL A 37 2.59 -6.29 5.66
N ALA A 38 3.03 -5.36 4.82
CA ALA A 38 3.84 -4.21 5.23
C ALA A 38 3.02 -3.14 5.94
N GLY A 39 1.86 -2.81 5.42
CA GLY A 39 1.03 -1.75 5.98
C GLY A 39 -0.46 -2.01 5.76
N THR A 40 -1.26 -1.70 6.78
CA THR A 40 -2.71 -1.70 6.74
C THR A 40 -3.21 -0.37 7.28
N PHE A 41 -4.13 0.29 6.56
CA PHE A 41 -4.43 1.69 6.84
C PHE A 41 -5.92 2.00 6.81
N ARG A 42 -6.26 3.08 7.52
CA ARG A 42 -7.52 3.82 7.41
C ARG A 42 -7.25 5.09 6.61
N ASN A 43 -8.02 5.32 5.57
CA ASN A 43 -8.01 6.61 4.88
C ASN A 43 -9.05 7.52 5.56
N PRO A 44 -8.65 8.64 6.20
CA PRO A 44 -9.59 9.56 6.83
C PRO A 44 -10.48 10.30 5.83
N ASP A 45 -10.00 10.49 4.60
CA ASP A 45 -10.72 11.23 3.55
C ASP A 45 -11.70 10.34 2.78
N ALA A 46 -11.57 9.01 2.92
CA ALA A 46 -12.43 8.01 2.28
C ALA A 46 -12.76 6.88 3.27
N PRO A 47 -13.76 7.07 4.16
CA PRO A 47 -14.04 6.15 5.26
C PRO A 47 -14.47 4.75 4.83
N ASP A 48 -14.97 4.59 3.62
CA ASP A 48 -15.37 3.30 3.07
C ASP A 48 -14.30 2.69 2.15
N THR A 49 -13.02 2.95 2.47
CA THR A 49 -11.88 2.31 1.80
C THR A 49 -10.94 1.63 2.80
N PHE A 50 -10.22 0.61 2.32
CA PHE A 50 -9.18 -0.08 3.07
C PHE A 50 -7.91 -0.17 2.22
N PRO A 51 -7.04 0.85 2.27
CA PRO A 51 -5.73 0.78 1.64
C PRO A 51 -4.79 -0.13 2.45
N TRP A 52 -4.00 -0.96 1.75
CA TRP A 52 -2.99 -1.78 2.39
C TRP A 52 -1.88 -2.17 1.42
N LEU A 53 -0.72 -2.52 1.97
CA LEU A 53 0.50 -2.83 1.24
C LEU A 53 1.02 -4.20 1.66
N ARG A 54 1.31 -5.07 0.69
CA ARG A 54 2.04 -6.32 0.93
C ARG A 54 3.22 -6.46 0.00
N ALA A 55 4.18 -7.27 0.40
CA ALA A 55 5.42 -7.48 -0.34
C ALA A 55 5.74 -8.95 -0.53
N PHE A 56 6.55 -9.21 -1.57
CA PHE A 56 7.06 -10.51 -1.96
C PHE A 56 8.51 -10.39 -2.39
N PRO A 57 9.33 -11.44 -2.24
CA PRO A 57 10.71 -11.42 -2.72
C PRO A 57 10.80 -11.12 -4.23
N ASP A 58 9.99 -11.79 -5.04
CA ASP A 58 9.93 -11.70 -6.50
C ASP A 58 8.56 -12.19 -7.03
N MET A 59 8.36 -12.19 -8.35
CA MET A 59 7.11 -12.61 -8.99
C MET A 59 6.82 -14.13 -8.86
N PRO A 60 7.80 -15.04 -8.96
CA PRO A 60 7.60 -16.46 -8.65
C PRO A 60 7.16 -16.69 -7.19
N ALA A 61 7.82 -16.06 -6.22
CA ALA A 61 7.44 -16.13 -4.81
C ALA A 61 6.03 -15.56 -4.57
N ARG A 62 5.68 -14.45 -5.26
CA ARG A 62 4.32 -13.88 -5.23
C ARG A 62 3.28 -14.92 -5.66
N LYS A 63 3.50 -15.59 -6.79
CA LYS A 63 2.58 -16.63 -7.28
C LYS A 63 2.38 -17.73 -6.25
N ALA A 64 3.48 -18.32 -5.76
CA ALA A 64 3.43 -19.42 -4.79
C ALA A 64 2.72 -19.02 -3.49
N ALA A 65 3.01 -17.83 -2.97
CA ALA A 65 2.40 -17.31 -1.75
C ALA A 65 0.88 -17.08 -1.92
N LEU A 66 0.47 -16.51 -3.06
CA LEU A 66 -0.95 -16.29 -3.38
C LEU A 66 -1.71 -17.61 -3.56
N GLU A 67 -1.14 -18.59 -4.25
CA GLU A 67 -1.72 -19.93 -4.40
C GLU A 67 -1.89 -20.59 -3.03
N THR A 68 -0.88 -20.52 -2.17
CA THR A 68 -0.91 -21.09 -0.83
C THR A 68 -1.99 -20.44 0.04
N PHE A 69 -2.04 -19.12 0.10
CA PHE A 69 -3.00 -18.41 0.95
C PHE A 69 -4.45 -18.59 0.46
N TYR A 70 -4.72 -18.30 -0.82
CA TYR A 70 -6.08 -18.37 -1.37
C TYR A 70 -6.59 -19.80 -1.56
N GLY A 71 -5.70 -20.79 -1.64
CA GLY A 71 -6.02 -22.22 -1.57
C GLY A 71 -6.16 -22.77 -0.15
N GLY A 72 -5.67 -22.02 0.84
CA GLY A 72 -5.58 -22.46 2.23
C GLY A 72 -6.91 -22.44 3.01
N PRO A 73 -6.97 -23.20 4.14
CA PRO A 73 -8.21 -23.36 4.89
C PRO A 73 -8.71 -22.08 5.56
N VAL A 74 -7.82 -21.20 6.00
CA VAL A 74 -8.20 -19.95 6.67
C VAL A 74 -8.94 -19.01 5.69
N TRP A 75 -8.40 -18.86 4.47
CA TRP A 75 -9.12 -18.10 3.44
C TRP A 75 -10.46 -18.73 3.09
N GLN A 76 -10.51 -20.05 2.90
CA GLN A 76 -11.75 -20.74 2.54
C GLN A 76 -12.83 -20.58 3.62
N ALA A 77 -12.45 -20.57 4.90
CA ALA A 77 -13.38 -20.39 6.01
C ALA A 77 -13.90 -18.95 6.14
N ASN A 78 -13.11 -17.94 5.72
CA ASN A 78 -13.40 -16.54 6.00
C ASN A 78 -13.72 -15.70 4.75
N ARG A 79 -13.54 -16.25 3.53
CA ARG A 79 -13.69 -15.52 2.26
C ARG A 79 -15.07 -14.87 2.10
N ASP A 80 -16.12 -15.55 2.50
CA ASP A 80 -17.49 -15.06 2.32
C ASP A 80 -17.75 -13.85 3.25
N ALA A 81 -17.23 -13.90 4.48
CA ALA A 81 -17.29 -12.79 5.41
C ALA A 81 -16.46 -11.59 4.92
N ALA A 82 -15.26 -11.84 4.39
CA ALA A 82 -14.42 -10.78 3.79
C ALA A 82 -15.10 -10.17 2.56
N ASN A 83 -15.54 -10.99 1.61
CA ASN A 83 -16.18 -10.52 0.38
C ASN A 83 -17.48 -9.75 0.65
N ALA A 84 -18.24 -10.11 1.69
CA ALA A 84 -19.45 -9.39 2.07
C ALA A 84 -19.20 -7.95 2.52
N THR A 85 -17.96 -7.59 2.86
CA THR A 85 -17.58 -6.21 3.22
C THR A 85 -17.19 -5.36 2.00
N MET A 86 -16.82 -5.97 0.88
CA MET A 86 -16.21 -5.32 -0.27
C MET A 86 -17.22 -5.03 -1.38
N ILE A 87 -17.00 -3.94 -2.10
CA ILE A 87 -17.62 -3.61 -3.39
C ILE A 87 -16.61 -3.91 -4.49
N ASP A 88 -15.35 -3.49 -4.30
CA ASP A 88 -14.26 -3.66 -5.24
C ASP A 88 -12.93 -3.90 -4.50
N SER A 89 -12.12 -4.80 -5.05
CA SER A 89 -10.79 -5.16 -4.55
C SER A 89 -9.72 -5.14 -5.65
N ASP A 90 -10.05 -4.63 -6.83
CA ASP A 90 -9.24 -4.76 -8.03
C ASP A 90 -8.36 -3.52 -8.33
N ASP A 91 -8.52 -2.44 -7.56
CA ASP A 91 -7.60 -1.29 -7.59
C ASP A 91 -6.28 -1.67 -6.91
N VAL A 92 -5.38 -2.25 -7.70
CA VAL A 92 -4.10 -2.80 -7.23
C VAL A 92 -2.98 -2.35 -8.15
N LEU A 93 -2.02 -1.63 -7.59
CA LEU A 93 -0.76 -1.31 -8.25
C LEU A 93 0.27 -2.39 -7.94
N LEU A 94 0.83 -3.01 -8.97
CA LEU A 94 1.98 -3.90 -8.88
C LEU A 94 3.25 -3.06 -9.00
N LEU A 95 4.07 -3.07 -7.95
CA LEU A 95 5.16 -2.11 -7.77
C LEU A 95 6.48 -2.82 -7.49
N ARG A 96 7.58 -2.17 -7.86
CA ARG A 96 8.95 -2.54 -7.51
C ARG A 96 9.57 -1.45 -6.63
N ALA A 97 10.13 -1.83 -5.48
CA ALA A 97 10.83 -0.88 -4.62
C ALA A 97 12.14 -0.43 -5.28
N LEU A 98 12.42 0.89 -5.24
CA LEU A 98 13.66 1.49 -5.76
C LEU A 98 14.82 1.38 -4.76
N ALA A 99 14.49 1.28 -3.48
CA ALA A 99 15.42 0.97 -2.41
C ALA A 99 14.71 0.06 -1.41
N GLU A 100 15.46 -0.68 -0.63
CA GLU A 100 14.85 -1.49 0.43
C GLU A 100 14.22 -0.55 1.47
N PRO A 101 12.90 -0.64 1.70
CA PRO A 101 12.27 0.16 2.74
C PRO A 101 12.81 -0.20 4.13
N PRO A 102 12.66 0.69 5.11
CA PRO A 102 13.04 0.39 6.49
C PRO A 102 12.43 -0.92 6.98
N ALA A 103 13.12 -1.59 7.88
CA ALA A 103 12.54 -2.73 8.59
C ALA A 103 11.39 -2.23 9.46
N TRP A 104 10.20 -2.71 9.17
CA TRP A 104 9.01 -2.40 9.97
C TRP A 104 8.70 -3.58 10.90
N GLU A 105 8.50 -3.28 12.16
CA GLU A 105 8.13 -4.26 13.17
C GLU A 105 6.62 -4.27 13.39
N ARG A 106 6.04 -5.47 13.31
CA ARG A 106 4.62 -5.65 13.55
C ARG A 106 4.31 -5.77 15.04
N PRO A 107 3.29 -5.05 15.54
CA PRO A 107 2.76 -5.29 16.86
C PRO A 107 2.21 -6.73 17.01
N PRO A 108 2.26 -7.31 18.22
CA PRO A 108 1.80 -8.68 18.47
C PRO A 108 0.29 -8.82 18.19
N VAL A 109 -0.15 -10.07 18.06
CA VAL A 109 -1.58 -10.41 17.98
C VAL A 109 -2.31 -9.84 19.20
N GLY A 110 -3.46 -9.21 18.97
CA GLY A 110 -4.25 -8.57 20.01
C GLY A 110 -3.84 -7.11 20.34
N ALA A 111 -2.82 -6.57 19.71
CA ALA A 111 -2.53 -5.13 19.83
C ALA A 111 -3.73 -4.32 19.33
N ALA A 112 -4.18 -3.36 20.15
CA ALA A 112 -5.33 -2.52 19.86
C ALA A 112 -4.99 -1.01 19.79
N GLU A 113 -3.78 -0.63 20.19
CA GLU A 113 -3.33 0.75 20.20
C GLU A 113 -3.06 1.24 18.78
N LEU A 114 -3.76 2.29 18.39
CA LEU A 114 -3.55 2.97 17.11
C LEU A 114 -2.33 3.89 17.21
N PRO A 115 -1.35 3.78 16.31
CA PRO A 115 -0.22 4.69 16.31
C PRO A 115 -0.69 6.11 15.93
N PRO A 116 -0.02 7.15 16.48
CA PRO A 116 -0.34 8.54 16.15
C PRO A 116 0.08 8.91 14.72
N SER A 117 0.98 8.16 14.11
CA SER A 117 1.59 8.48 12.83
C SER A 117 0.59 8.59 11.67
N MET A 118 0.99 9.38 10.68
CA MET A 118 0.30 9.54 9.41
C MET A 118 1.30 9.22 8.29
N TYR A 119 0.88 8.37 7.35
CA TYR A 119 1.56 8.22 6.08
C TYR A 119 0.79 8.95 4.99
N VAL A 120 1.53 9.49 4.03
CA VAL A 120 0.95 10.04 2.81
C VAL A 120 1.58 9.31 1.64
N ALA A 121 0.78 8.56 0.91
CA ALA A 121 1.19 7.98 -0.36
C ALA A 121 0.77 8.90 -1.50
N THR A 122 1.75 9.32 -2.32
CA THR A 122 1.49 10.07 -3.54
C THR A 122 1.77 9.17 -4.72
N ILE A 123 0.76 8.99 -5.58
CA ILE A 123 0.79 8.14 -6.76
C ILE A 123 0.78 9.07 -7.97
N CYS A 124 1.84 9.05 -8.75
CA CYS A 124 2.01 9.85 -9.95
C CYS A 124 1.99 8.96 -11.19
N HIS A 125 1.13 9.28 -12.15
CA HIS A 125 1.19 8.70 -13.49
C HIS A 125 2.30 9.39 -14.27
N VAL A 126 3.27 8.65 -14.73
CA VAL A 126 4.53 9.16 -15.25
C VAL A 126 4.97 8.44 -16.53
N GLU A 127 5.96 9.01 -17.21
CA GLU A 127 6.72 8.32 -18.24
C GLU A 127 7.97 7.65 -17.65
N ASP A 128 8.60 6.80 -18.44
CA ASP A 128 9.84 6.12 -18.05
C ASP A 128 10.94 7.09 -17.63
N GLY A 129 11.76 6.68 -16.67
CA GLY A 129 12.88 7.48 -16.18
C GLY A 129 12.52 8.53 -15.11
N PHE A 130 11.28 8.53 -14.62
CA PHE A 130 10.84 9.48 -13.59
C PHE A 130 11.63 9.39 -12.28
N ALA A 131 12.16 8.22 -11.91
CA ALA A 131 12.91 8.02 -10.68
C ALA A 131 14.13 8.96 -10.58
N GLY A 132 14.91 9.12 -11.66
CA GLY A 132 16.04 10.04 -11.69
C GLY A 132 15.62 11.50 -11.52
N PHE A 133 14.52 11.90 -12.17
CA PHE A 133 13.95 13.23 -12.00
C PHE A 133 13.45 13.47 -10.56
N PHE A 134 12.80 12.47 -9.96
CA PHE A 134 12.39 12.55 -8.57
C PHE A 134 13.57 12.80 -7.65
N ASP A 135 14.67 12.05 -7.83
CA ASP A 135 15.86 12.15 -6.98
C ASP A 135 16.58 13.50 -7.13
N SER A 136 16.62 14.06 -8.35
CA SER A 136 17.33 15.32 -8.60
C SER A 136 16.50 16.58 -8.31
N GLU A 137 15.19 16.56 -8.58
CA GLU A 137 14.37 17.77 -8.57
C GLU A 137 13.30 17.77 -7.47
N VAL A 138 12.72 16.61 -7.13
CA VAL A 138 11.58 16.53 -6.19
C VAL A 138 12.03 16.24 -4.78
N ALA A 139 12.89 15.23 -4.59
CA ALA A 139 13.32 14.81 -3.26
C ALA A 139 14.03 15.91 -2.46
N PRO A 140 14.90 16.77 -3.05
CA PRO A 140 15.50 17.88 -2.31
C PRO A 140 14.47 18.89 -1.81
N VAL A 141 13.45 19.22 -2.63
CA VAL A 141 12.39 20.17 -2.25
C VAL A 141 11.54 19.61 -1.11
N LEU A 142 11.20 18.30 -1.17
CA LEU A 142 10.48 17.63 -0.10
C LEU A 142 11.30 17.62 1.20
N ALA A 143 12.60 17.35 1.11
CA ALA A 143 13.49 17.34 2.26
C ALA A 143 13.63 18.74 2.90
N GLU A 144 13.78 19.79 2.10
CA GLU A 144 13.83 21.18 2.58
C GLU A 144 12.53 21.60 3.26
N ALA A 145 11.40 21.12 2.74
CA ALA A 145 10.07 21.36 3.33
C ALA A 145 9.78 20.49 4.57
N GLY A 146 10.71 19.62 4.97
CA GLY A 146 10.54 18.74 6.12
C GLY A 146 9.56 17.58 5.88
N VAL A 147 9.45 17.11 4.63
CA VAL A 147 8.63 15.93 4.28
C VAL A 147 9.50 14.68 4.25
N PRO A 148 9.40 13.78 5.23
CA PRO A 148 10.26 12.61 5.35
C PRO A 148 9.79 11.47 4.43
N VAL A 149 10.36 11.39 3.22
CA VAL A 149 10.11 10.29 2.29
C VAL A 149 10.78 9.02 2.81
N VAL A 150 9.97 7.98 3.08
CA VAL A 150 10.41 6.72 3.70
C VAL A 150 10.43 5.52 2.76
N ALA A 151 9.73 5.60 1.63
CA ALA A 151 9.73 4.54 0.62
C ALA A 151 9.39 5.11 -0.76
N ARG A 152 9.95 4.47 -1.81
CA ARG A 152 9.72 4.85 -3.21
C ARG A 152 9.59 3.60 -4.05
N PHE A 153 8.64 3.66 -4.99
CA PHE A 153 8.29 2.54 -5.85
C PHE A 153 8.02 3.03 -7.27
N GLU A 154 8.22 2.14 -8.22
CA GLU A 154 7.78 2.31 -9.60
C GLU A 154 6.98 1.09 -10.06
N THR A 155 6.25 1.19 -11.15
CA THR A 155 5.48 0.07 -11.70
C THR A 155 6.37 -1.14 -11.97
N GLU A 156 5.92 -2.31 -11.51
CA GLU A 156 6.44 -3.60 -11.97
C GLU A 156 5.68 -4.01 -13.23
N HIS A 157 6.38 -4.12 -14.35
CA HIS A 157 5.80 -4.42 -15.66
C HIS A 157 5.71 -5.92 -15.98
N ALA A 158 6.13 -6.79 -15.06
CA ALA A 158 6.00 -8.23 -15.25
C ALA A 158 4.52 -8.64 -15.34
N GLU A 159 4.28 -9.69 -16.13
CA GLU A 159 2.94 -10.27 -16.27
C GLU A 159 2.36 -10.68 -14.90
N ASN A 160 1.07 -10.43 -14.70
CA ASN A 160 0.37 -10.87 -13.50
C ASN A 160 0.29 -12.41 -13.45
N THR A 161 1.14 -13.03 -12.66
CA THR A 161 1.23 -14.50 -12.51
C THR A 161 0.09 -15.13 -11.72
N PHE A 162 -0.88 -14.33 -11.22
CA PHE A 162 -2.06 -14.80 -10.50
C PHE A 162 -3.33 -14.07 -10.99
N PRO A 163 -3.86 -14.40 -12.19
CA PRO A 163 -4.96 -13.65 -12.83
C PRO A 163 -6.27 -13.58 -12.06
N ARG A 164 -6.49 -14.48 -11.09
CA ARG A 164 -7.68 -14.43 -10.20
C ARG A 164 -7.72 -13.21 -9.28
N LEU A 165 -6.58 -12.53 -9.12
CA LEU A 165 -6.47 -11.22 -8.49
C LEU A 165 -5.99 -10.23 -9.53
N PRO A 166 -6.88 -9.43 -10.11
CA PRO A 166 -6.52 -8.40 -11.06
C PRO A 166 -5.52 -7.40 -10.48
N VAL A 167 -4.71 -6.85 -11.36
CA VAL A 167 -3.86 -5.70 -11.10
C VAL A 167 -4.04 -4.70 -12.23
N ARG A 168 -3.85 -3.44 -11.94
CA ARG A 168 -3.91 -2.37 -12.94
C ARG A 168 -2.78 -2.55 -13.94
N THR A 169 -3.07 -2.41 -15.21
CA THR A 169 -2.13 -2.59 -16.32
C THR A 169 -2.24 -1.44 -17.31
N GLY A 170 -1.24 -1.29 -18.19
CA GLY A 170 -1.25 -0.24 -19.22
C GLY A 170 -0.95 1.15 -18.71
N GLU A 171 -0.41 1.27 -17.50
CA GLU A 171 0.01 2.53 -16.90
C GLU A 171 1.39 2.40 -16.27
N THR A 172 2.11 3.50 -16.23
CA THR A 172 3.36 3.62 -15.47
C THR A 172 3.15 4.60 -14.35
N VAL A 173 3.41 4.17 -13.12
CA VAL A 173 3.29 5.02 -11.94
C VAL A 173 4.59 5.06 -11.15
N PHE A 174 4.82 6.19 -10.52
CA PHE A 174 5.81 6.37 -9.47
C PHE A 174 5.07 6.69 -8.17
N VAL A 175 5.43 5.98 -7.10
CA VAL A 175 4.77 6.14 -5.80
C VAL A 175 5.81 6.44 -4.74
N TRP A 176 5.57 7.46 -3.91
CA TRP A 176 6.36 7.63 -2.69
C TRP A 176 5.47 7.72 -1.46
N PHE A 177 6.03 7.28 -0.34
CA PHE A 177 5.41 7.41 0.96
C PHE A 177 6.22 8.39 1.81
N ALA A 178 5.54 9.38 2.34
CA ALA A 178 6.05 10.21 3.43
C ALA A 178 5.43 9.75 4.76
N ARG A 179 6.19 9.83 5.87
CA ARG A 179 5.71 9.49 7.21
C ARG A 179 5.83 10.71 8.12
N PHE A 180 4.76 11.03 8.79
CA PHE A 180 4.70 12.08 9.81
C PHE A 180 4.41 11.46 11.17
N ASP A 181 4.92 12.05 12.25
CA ASP A 181 4.71 11.52 13.60
C ASP A 181 3.26 11.69 14.05
N THR A 182 2.60 12.76 13.62
CA THR A 182 1.17 12.98 13.83
C THR A 182 0.51 13.55 12.56
N PRO A 183 -0.84 13.52 12.44
CA PRO A 183 -1.53 14.16 11.33
C PRO A 183 -1.30 15.68 11.26
N GLU A 184 -1.05 16.33 12.39
CA GLU A 184 -0.81 17.77 12.49
C GLU A 184 0.56 18.18 11.93
N ASP A 185 1.49 17.23 11.87
CA ASP A 185 2.82 17.43 11.28
C ASP A 185 2.81 17.33 9.75
N GLU A 186 1.71 16.88 9.17
CA GLU A 186 1.57 16.73 7.72
C GLU A 186 1.87 18.06 7.00
N ARG A 187 2.71 17.97 5.96
CA ARG A 187 3.06 19.09 5.10
C ARG A 187 2.55 18.82 3.69
N GLU A 188 1.89 19.80 3.13
CA GLU A 188 1.60 19.84 1.70
C GLU A 188 2.61 20.79 1.03
N VAL A 189 3.28 20.29 0.00
CA VAL A 189 4.31 21.03 -0.73
C VAL A 189 3.84 21.23 -2.16
N ASP A 190 3.83 22.48 -2.63
CA ASP A 190 3.60 22.74 -4.06
C ASP A 190 4.85 22.29 -4.84
N LEU A 191 4.63 21.42 -5.80
CA LEU A 191 5.65 20.81 -6.65
C LEU A 191 5.38 21.15 -8.11
N PRO A 192 5.55 22.42 -8.52
CA PRO A 192 5.20 22.87 -9.87
C PRO A 192 5.98 22.14 -10.97
N MET A 193 7.19 21.62 -10.67
CA MET A 193 8.00 20.84 -11.59
C MET A 193 7.33 19.53 -12.00
N LEU A 194 6.40 19.01 -11.22
CA LEU A 194 5.66 17.80 -11.57
C LEU A 194 4.71 18.01 -12.76
N LYS A 195 4.17 19.21 -12.94
CA LYS A 195 3.15 19.51 -13.97
C LYS A 195 3.55 19.12 -15.40
N THR A 196 4.85 19.14 -15.69
CA THR A 196 5.40 18.80 -17.02
C THR A 196 5.84 17.33 -17.12
N ARG A 197 5.73 16.56 -16.05
CA ARG A 197 6.22 15.19 -15.96
C ARG A 197 5.11 14.18 -15.67
N LEU A 198 3.93 14.65 -15.33
CA LEU A 198 2.78 13.80 -15.03
C LEU A 198 1.88 13.68 -16.25
N THR A 199 1.39 12.47 -16.51
CA THR A 199 0.40 12.19 -17.56
C THR A 199 -1.03 12.32 -17.07
N ALA A 200 -1.24 12.37 -15.74
CA ALA A 200 -2.51 12.61 -15.08
C ALA A 200 -2.30 13.33 -13.74
N ALA A 201 -3.37 13.86 -13.15
CA ALA A 201 -3.30 14.44 -11.81
C ALA A 201 -2.84 13.37 -10.79
N PRO A 202 -1.94 13.71 -9.85
CA PRO A 202 -1.49 12.76 -8.86
C PRO A 202 -2.63 12.42 -7.89
N GLN A 203 -2.68 11.14 -7.47
CA GLN A 203 -3.53 10.71 -6.38
C GLN A 203 -2.74 10.84 -5.07
N ARG A 204 -3.35 11.41 -4.04
CA ARG A 204 -2.78 11.50 -2.71
C ARG A 204 -3.66 10.77 -1.71
N LEU A 205 -3.07 9.83 -0.98
CA LEU A 205 -3.75 9.03 0.02
C LEU A 205 -3.20 9.38 1.39
N ARG A 206 -4.06 9.84 2.28
CA ARG A 206 -3.75 10.00 3.70
C ARG A 206 -4.06 8.69 4.42
N LEU A 207 -3.07 8.13 5.09
CA LEU A 207 -3.07 6.76 5.54
C LEU A 207 -2.73 6.69 7.03
N ARG A 208 -3.73 6.45 7.88
CA ARG A 208 -3.53 6.21 9.32
C ARG A 208 -3.37 4.71 9.55
N PRO A 209 -2.23 4.26 10.11
CA PRO A 209 -2.02 2.84 10.34
C PRO A 209 -3.08 2.23 11.26
N THR A 210 -3.46 1.00 10.98
CA THR A 210 -4.29 0.21 11.90
C THR A 210 -3.45 -0.32 13.07
N ALA A 211 -4.08 -0.93 14.06
CA ALA A 211 -3.40 -1.36 15.29
C ALA A 211 -2.27 -2.36 15.02
N ARG A 212 -2.40 -3.19 13.98
CA ARG A 212 -1.42 -4.21 13.63
C ARG A 212 -0.65 -3.90 12.34
N SER A 213 -0.72 -2.69 11.82
CA SER A 213 0.16 -2.26 10.73
C SER A 213 1.63 -2.36 11.13
N ALA A 214 2.49 -2.93 10.29
CA ALA A 214 3.93 -2.89 10.51
C ALA A 214 4.49 -1.50 10.20
N MET A 215 3.97 -0.83 9.17
CA MET A 215 4.19 0.60 8.94
C MET A 215 3.39 1.39 9.99
N ARG A 216 4.12 2.01 10.93
CA ARG A 216 3.50 2.71 12.06
C ARG A 216 4.33 3.92 12.55
#